data_3d76083a9294d08af2f64171d8f768c7
#
_entry.id   3d76083a9294d08af2f64171d8f768c7
#
_cell.length_a   1.000
_cell.length_b   1.000
_cell.length_c   1.000
_cell.angle_alpha   90.00
_cell.angle_beta   90.00
_cell.angle_gamma   90.00
#
_symmetry.space_group_name_H-M   'P 1'
#
loop_
_entity.id
_entity.type
_entity.pdbx_description
1 polymer ?
#
loop_
_entity_poly.entity_id
_entity_poly.type
_entity_poly.pdbx_seq_one_letter_code
_entity_poly.pdbx_strand_id
1 'polypeptide(L)'
;MDLVATTKHPHDQFCSFQHLHRGGTRTCGFRGRVCDNIGSGFCSLRVYVSCKARFLVLSSDSITESRKLKGPRKHFGNRVFAVPKVEYPGLDGRLQHFGRIPQGKLNGVESLSNGVNTRRNFEEFESNIHLRRLVKNGELGEAFRFLERMTYHGDIPDVIACTSLIRGFCKIGRTKKATRVMEMLEESGAVPDVITYNVLISGYCKAGEIDKALQVLDRMGVAPDVVTYNTILRSLCDGGKLGQAMEVLDRQLKRECYPDVITYTILIEATCKESGVGQAMKLLDEMRNKGCNPDVVTYNVLINGICKEGRLDDAIKFLNDMPSDGCQPNVITHNIILRSMCSTGRWMDAERLLADMVRKGCAPSVVTFNILINFLCRKGLLGRALDVLEKVPKYGCTPNSLSYNPLLHAFCKEKNIDRAIEYLEIMVSRGCYPDIVTYNTLLTALCKDGKVDVAVEILNQLSSKGCSPVLITYNTVIDGLSKVGKTERAVELLEEMCRKGLKPDRITYSSVVGGLSREGKVDEAIKLFHGLERLGIRPSAVIYNSIMLGLCKARQTSRAIDFLAYMVAKECKPTETTYTILIEGIAYEGLAEEALELLNELSSRGVVKKSSAEQVAVNV
;
A
#
# COMPACT_ATOMS: atom_id res chain seq x y z
N MET A 1 36.82 1.91 52.34
CA MET A 1 37.52 0.65 52.04
C MET A 1 37.10 0.30 50.62
N ASP A 2 37.69 0.92 49.70
CA ASP A 2 38.78 0.62 48.76
C ASP A 2 38.71 -0.78 48.19
N LEU A 3 38.45 -0.84 46.88
CA LEU A 3 39.26 -1.62 45.97
C LEU A 3 38.90 -1.24 44.50
N VAL A 4 39.84 -0.51 43.95
CA VAL A 4 40.04 -0.21 42.53
C VAL A 4 40.40 -1.49 41.79
N ALA A 5 39.79 -1.75 40.65
CA ALA A 5 40.33 -2.67 39.67
C ALA A 5 40.14 -2.12 38.25
N THR A 6 41.24 -1.69 37.73
CA THR A 6 41.57 -1.31 36.38
C THR A 6 41.36 -2.44 35.37
N THR A 7 40.70 -2.17 34.25
CA THR A 7 40.80 -3.01 33.06
C THR A 7 41.36 -2.21 31.89
N LYS A 8 42.46 -2.74 31.38
CA LYS A 8 43.27 -2.27 30.27
C LYS A 8 42.54 -2.44 28.92
N HIS A 9 42.63 -1.41 28.10
CA HIS A 9 42.49 -1.48 26.65
C HIS A 9 43.72 -2.12 26.01
N PRO A 10 43.61 -2.79 24.89
CA PRO A 10 44.73 -2.99 23.99
C PRO A 10 44.62 -2.02 22.80
N HIS A 11 45.53 -1.10 22.81
CA HIS A 11 45.96 -0.30 21.66
C HIS A 11 47.10 -1.00 20.92
N ASP A 12 47.19 -0.68 19.63
CA ASP A 12 48.37 -0.61 18.79
C ASP A 12 48.88 -1.87 18.09
N GLN A 13 48.68 -1.84 16.80
CA GLN A 13 49.78 -2.10 15.84
C GLN A 13 49.52 -1.33 14.54
N PHE A 14 50.04 -0.10 14.47
CA PHE A 14 50.34 0.60 13.24
C PHE A 14 51.80 0.47 12.93
N CYS A 15 52.18 -0.20 11.84
CA CYS A 15 53.47 -0.13 11.24
C CYS A 15 53.52 0.95 10.19
N SER A 16 54.40 1.89 10.42
CA SER A 16 54.89 2.93 9.56
C SER A 16 55.60 2.38 8.33
N PHE A 17 55.32 2.93 7.13
CA PHE A 17 56.29 2.99 6.05
C PHE A 17 56.30 4.40 5.44
N GLN A 18 57.46 5.04 5.57
CA GLN A 18 57.83 6.29 4.95
C GLN A 18 58.50 6.05 3.59
N HIS A 19 58.33 7.03 2.71
CA HIS A 19 59.24 7.55 1.70
C HIS A 19 59.13 7.13 0.23
N LEU A 20 59.05 8.19 -0.53
CA LEU A 20 59.73 8.64 -1.76
C LEU A 20 58.86 8.68 -3.03
N HIS A 21 58.57 9.78 -3.66
CA HIS A 21 59.39 10.67 -4.48
C HIS A 21 58.61 11.80 -5.13
N ARG A 22 59.26 12.92 -5.17
CA ARG A 22 59.05 14.19 -5.89
C ARG A 22 58.62 14.07 -7.35
N GLY A 23 57.87 15.10 -7.79
CA GLY A 23 58.02 15.59 -9.15
C GLY A 23 56.83 16.31 -9.77
N GLY A 24 56.90 17.64 -9.84
CA GLY A 24 56.56 18.39 -11.04
C GLY A 24 55.11 18.92 -11.19
N THR A 25 54.93 20.12 -10.71
CA THR A 25 53.84 21.04 -11.11
C THR A 25 53.98 21.48 -12.57
N ARG A 26 52.93 21.33 -13.39
CA ARG A 26 52.68 22.18 -14.57
C ARG A 26 51.18 22.46 -14.67
N THR A 27 50.87 23.72 -14.46
CA THR A 27 49.56 24.32 -14.68
C THR A 27 49.29 24.45 -16.18
N CYS A 28 48.16 23.97 -16.65
CA CYS A 28 47.64 24.32 -17.98
C CYS A 28 46.18 24.72 -17.83
N GLY A 29 45.92 26.01 -18.06
CA GLY A 29 44.60 26.59 -18.08
C GLY A 29 43.87 26.25 -19.38
N PHE A 30 42.61 25.91 -19.23
CA PHE A 30 41.61 26.02 -20.30
C PHE A 30 40.28 26.52 -19.75
N ARG A 31 39.90 27.73 -20.17
CA ARG A 31 38.54 28.26 -20.02
C ARG A 31 37.64 27.67 -21.11
N GLY A 32 36.56 27.03 -20.74
CA GLY A 32 35.50 26.63 -21.66
C GLY A 32 34.13 26.78 -20.97
N ARG A 33 33.34 27.72 -21.46
CA ARG A 33 31.96 27.97 -21.04
C ARG A 33 31.09 26.71 -21.26
N VAL A 34 30.42 26.23 -20.28
CA VAL A 34 29.07 25.63 -20.25
C VAL A 34 28.79 25.23 -18.79
N CYS A 35 27.84 25.86 -18.14
CA CYS A 35 27.05 25.36 -17.00
C CYS A 35 26.54 26.50 -16.13
N ASP A 36 25.50 27.20 -16.59
CA ASP A 36 24.81 28.23 -15.79
C ASP A 36 23.58 27.69 -15.04
N ASN A 37 23.46 26.36 -14.87
CA ASN A 37 22.28 25.78 -14.18
C ASN A 37 22.58 24.65 -13.19
N ILE A 38 23.80 24.57 -12.68
CA ILE A 38 24.13 23.62 -11.61
C ILE A 38 24.70 24.44 -10.45
N GLY A 39 24.00 24.41 -9.32
CA GLY A 39 24.32 25.21 -8.14
C GLY A 39 25.84 25.23 -7.85
N SER A 40 26.29 26.40 -7.49
CA SER A 40 27.69 26.86 -7.35
C SER A 40 28.66 25.97 -6.55
N GLY A 41 28.27 24.81 -6.03
CA GLY A 41 29.17 23.85 -5.39
C GLY A 41 30.06 23.02 -6.33
N PHE A 42 29.84 23.11 -7.65
CA PHE A 42 30.54 22.29 -8.63
C PHE A 42 31.85 22.92 -9.18
N CYS A 43 32.09 24.22 -8.94
CA CYS A 43 33.28 24.87 -9.50
C CYS A 43 34.58 24.42 -8.83
N SER A 44 34.58 24.13 -7.54
CA SER A 44 35.78 23.70 -6.79
C SER A 44 36.16 22.24 -7.07
N LEU A 45 35.16 21.36 -7.27
CA LEU A 45 35.38 19.97 -7.71
C LEU A 45 35.90 19.85 -9.15
N ARG A 46 35.67 20.87 -10.01
CA ARG A 46 36.14 20.87 -11.40
C ARG A 46 37.66 21.03 -11.55
N VAL A 47 38.34 21.70 -10.63
CA VAL A 47 39.79 21.90 -10.69
C VAL A 47 40.52 20.56 -10.48
N TYR A 48 39.96 19.64 -9.69
CA TYR A 48 40.52 18.30 -9.45
C TYR A 48 40.20 17.28 -10.57
N VAL A 49 39.09 17.45 -11.29
CA VAL A 49 38.60 16.53 -12.34
C VAL A 49 39.27 16.82 -13.70
N SER A 50 39.92 17.97 -13.88
CA SER A 50 40.47 18.42 -15.19
C SER A 50 41.69 17.65 -15.70
N CYS A 51 42.29 16.75 -14.93
CA CYS A 51 43.53 16.05 -15.37
C CYS A 51 43.32 14.64 -15.94
N LYS A 52 42.15 14.02 -15.88
CA LYS A 52 41.99 12.62 -16.37
C LYS A 52 40.79 12.33 -17.30
N ALA A 53 40.15 13.32 -17.90
CA ALA A 53 39.09 13.10 -18.89
C ALA A 53 39.66 13.09 -20.34
N ARG A 54 40.44 12.08 -20.69
CA ARG A 54 40.65 11.65 -22.09
C ARG A 54 40.91 10.15 -22.10
N PHE A 55 40.05 9.46 -22.76
CA PHE A 55 40.03 8.07 -23.25
C PHE A 55 38.78 7.33 -22.78
N LEU A 56 37.93 7.19 -23.71
CA LEU A 56 37.09 6.04 -24.03
C LEU A 56 35.76 6.46 -24.67
N VAL A 57 35.89 6.81 -25.93
CA VAL A 57 34.86 6.57 -26.94
C VAL A 57 35.46 5.52 -27.87
N LEU A 58 34.62 4.59 -28.32
CA LEU A 58 34.80 3.55 -29.33
C LEU A 58 35.20 2.16 -28.82
N SER A 59 34.22 1.30 -28.79
CA SER A 59 34.12 0.18 -29.70
C SER A 59 32.74 -0.46 -29.61
N SER A 60 31.91 -0.12 -30.58
CA SER A 60 30.84 -0.96 -31.10
C SER A 60 31.50 -2.10 -31.87
N ASP A 61 30.89 -3.26 -31.85
CA ASP A 61 30.43 -4.02 -32.98
C ASP A 61 30.36 -5.51 -32.72
N SER A 62 29.20 -6.01 -33.11
CA SER A 62 28.88 -7.32 -33.69
C SER A 62 29.08 -8.55 -32.82
N ILE A 63 28.06 -9.36 -32.69
CA ILE A 63 27.70 -10.40 -33.65
C ILE A 63 26.34 -10.99 -33.32
N THR A 64 25.48 -10.96 -34.31
CA THR A 64 24.30 -11.80 -34.50
C THR A 64 24.70 -13.28 -34.59
N GLU A 65 23.93 -14.15 -33.97
CA GLU A 65 23.50 -15.38 -34.65
C GLU A 65 22.37 -16.10 -33.92
N SER A 66 21.38 -16.36 -34.71
CA SER A 66 20.18 -17.15 -34.46
C SER A 66 20.49 -18.65 -34.31
N ARG A 67 19.83 -19.33 -33.38
CA ARG A 67 19.46 -20.73 -33.58
C ARG A 67 18.09 -21.03 -32.97
N LYS A 68 17.17 -21.37 -33.89
CA LYS A 68 15.90 -22.04 -33.63
C LYS A 68 16.14 -23.45 -33.09
N LEU A 69 15.46 -23.83 -32.03
CA LEU A 69 15.17 -25.21 -31.74
C LEU A 69 13.70 -25.37 -31.28
N LYS A 70 12.97 -26.17 -32.09
CA LYS A 70 11.60 -26.61 -31.84
C LYS A 70 11.63 -27.85 -30.93
N GLY A 71 10.56 -27.96 -30.08
CA GLY A 71 10.01 -29.23 -29.62
C GLY A 71 9.68 -29.26 -28.12
N PRO A 72 8.83 -30.18 -27.65
CA PRO A 72 7.41 -30.30 -27.99
C PRO A 72 6.45 -30.00 -26.79
N ARG A 73 5.20 -29.69 -27.12
CA ARG A 73 4.08 -29.49 -26.17
C ARG A 73 3.81 -30.78 -25.38
N LYS A 74 3.75 -30.68 -24.05
CA LYS A 74 3.07 -31.67 -23.21
C LYS A 74 1.87 -31.01 -22.52
N HIS A 75 0.70 -31.59 -22.78
CA HIS A 75 -0.55 -31.36 -22.09
C HIS A 75 -0.39 -31.68 -20.60
N PHE A 76 -0.81 -30.77 -19.74
CA PHE A 76 -1.20 -31.10 -18.37
C PHE A 76 -2.62 -30.62 -18.11
N GLY A 77 -3.42 -31.60 -17.69
CA GLY A 77 -4.85 -31.49 -17.52
C GLY A 77 -5.29 -30.62 -16.36
N ASN A 78 -6.44 -29.98 -16.55
CA ASN A 78 -7.24 -29.30 -15.57
C ASN A 78 -7.65 -30.24 -14.43
N ARG A 79 -7.21 -29.93 -13.21
CA ARG A 79 -7.91 -30.38 -11.99
C ARG A 79 -8.66 -29.20 -11.40
N VAL A 80 -9.96 -29.27 -11.53
CA VAL A 80 -10.96 -28.42 -10.90
C VAL A 80 -10.99 -28.74 -9.41
N PHE A 81 -10.67 -27.79 -8.55
CA PHE A 81 -10.98 -27.85 -7.12
C PHE A 81 -12.38 -27.30 -6.89
N ALA A 82 -13.25 -28.16 -6.36
CA ALA A 82 -14.60 -27.84 -5.95
C ALA A 82 -14.59 -26.92 -4.73
N VAL A 83 -15.36 -25.83 -4.80
CA VAL A 83 -15.71 -24.95 -3.68
C VAL A 83 -16.99 -25.50 -3.04
N PRO A 84 -17.10 -25.64 -1.71
CA PRO A 84 -18.31 -26.15 -1.08
C PRO A 84 -19.45 -25.16 -1.20
N LYS A 85 -20.62 -25.67 -1.60
CA LYS A 85 -21.91 -24.98 -1.59
C LYS A 85 -22.35 -24.74 -0.15
N VAL A 86 -22.66 -23.48 0.16
CA VAL A 86 -23.47 -23.13 1.33
C VAL A 86 -24.92 -23.16 0.89
N GLU A 87 -25.68 -24.08 1.44
CA GLU A 87 -27.13 -24.19 1.26
C GLU A 87 -27.83 -23.18 2.19
N TYR A 88 -28.71 -22.36 1.62
CA TYR A 88 -29.73 -21.63 2.36
C TYR A 88 -31.05 -22.40 2.27
N PRO A 89 -31.76 -22.68 3.37
CA PRO A 89 -33.04 -23.34 3.33
C PRO A 89 -34.17 -22.34 3.09
N GLY A 90 -35.09 -22.75 2.20
CA GLY A 90 -36.49 -22.38 2.24
C GLY A 90 -36.95 -21.30 1.25
N LEU A 91 -37.38 -21.74 0.09
CA LEU A 91 -38.54 -21.21 -0.63
C LEU A 91 -38.95 -22.25 -1.71
N ASP A 92 -39.60 -23.29 -1.22
CA ASP A 92 -40.42 -24.16 -2.05
C ASP A 92 -41.79 -23.51 -2.28
N GLY A 93 -42.27 -23.58 -3.49
CA GLY A 93 -43.69 -23.43 -3.74
C GLY A 93 -44.08 -22.50 -4.88
N ARG A 94 -44.44 -23.11 -5.99
CA ARG A 94 -45.26 -22.65 -7.12
C ARG A 94 -44.54 -22.33 -8.41
N LEU A 95 -44.29 -23.36 -9.20
CA LEU A 95 -44.27 -23.33 -10.67
C LEU A 95 -44.76 -24.71 -11.17
N GLN A 96 -46.03 -24.96 -11.04
CA GLN A 96 -46.76 -25.93 -11.88
C GLN A 96 -47.91 -25.16 -12.52
N HIS A 97 -48.04 -25.35 -13.81
CA HIS A 97 -49.05 -24.92 -14.77
C HIS A 97 -48.59 -23.86 -15.79
N PHE A 98 -47.92 -24.35 -16.81
CA PHE A 98 -48.23 -23.86 -18.16
C PHE A 98 -48.47 -25.09 -19.04
N GLY A 99 -49.75 -25.17 -19.43
CA GLY A 99 -50.35 -26.26 -20.18
C GLY A 99 -49.91 -26.28 -21.63
N ARG A 100 -50.04 -27.45 -22.22
CA ARG A 100 -49.92 -27.78 -23.64
C ARG A 100 -50.78 -26.87 -24.50
N ILE A 101 -50.18 -26.31 -25.55
CA ILE A 101 -50.86 -25.63 -26.63
C ILE A 101 -51.56 -26.68 -27.50
N PRO A 102 -52.87 -26.56 -27.78
CA PRO A 102 -53.57 -27.44 -28.72
C PRO A 102 -53.26 -27.03 -30.19
N GLN A 103 -52.93 -28.01 -30.99
CA GLN A 103 -52.93 -27.87 -32.45
C GLN A 103 -54.39 -27.67 -32.95
N GLY A 104 -54.69 -26.49 -33.50
CA GLY A 104 -55.96 -26.15 -34.11
C GLY A 104 -55.75 -25.32 -35.37
N LYS A 105 -55.96 -25.98 -36.50
CA LYS A 105 -56.32 -25.55 -37.86
C LYS A 105 -56.15 -24.09 -38.30
N LEU A 106 -55.28 -23.94 -39.29
CA LEU A 106 -55.19 -22.83 -40.24
C LEU A 106 -56.49 -22.62 -40.99
N ASN A 107 -56.99 -21.39 -40.98
CA ASN A 107 -57.67 -20.78 -42.16
C ASN A 107 -57.65 -19.27 -42.03
N GLY A 108 -57.23 -18.59 -43.13
CA GLY A 108 -57.57 -17.18 -43.36
C GLY A 108 -56.39 -16.23 -43.46
N VAL A 109 -55.93 -16.02 -44.65
CA VAL A 109 -55.20 -14.90 -45.21
C VAL A 109 -55.52 -13.56 -44.52
N GLU A 110 -54.50 -12.98 -43.88
CA GLU A 110 -54.29 -11.52 -43.87
C GLU A 110 -52.91 -11.18 -43.23
N SER A 111 -52.21 -10.29 -43.93
CA SER A 111 -51.09 -9.48 -43.51
C SER A 111 -49.68 -10.06 -43.59
N LEU A 112 -49.03 -9.74 -44.70
CA LEU A 112 -47.59 -9.77 -44.96
C LEU A 112 -46.77 -8.78 -44.13
N SER A 113 -47.38 -7.98 -43.24
CA SER A 113 -46.71 -7.01 -42.38
C SER A 113 -46.35 -7.56 -40.99
N ASN A 114 -46.99 -8.62 -40.49
CA ASN A 114 -46.72 -9.21 -39.17
C ASN A 114 -45.53 -10.20 -39.14
N GLY A 115 -45.16 -10.77 -40.29
CA GLY A 115 -44.08 -11.74 -40.38
C GLY A 115 -42.67 -11.13 -40.25
N VAL A 116 -42.49 -9.90 -40.61
CA VAL A 116 -41.22 -9.17 -40.52
C VAL A 116 -40.97 -8.72 -39.07
N ASN A 117 -42.01 -8.27 -38.37
CA ASN A 117 -41.92 -7.86 -36.98
C ASN A 117 -41.69 -9.05 -36.03
N THR A 118 -42.29 -10.20 -36.25
CA THR A 118 -42.07 -11.39 -35.41
C THR A 118 -40.67 -11.97 -35.61
N ARG A 119 -40.08 -11.92 -36.81
CA ARG A 119 -38.72 -12.39 -37.06
C ARG A 119 -37.68 -11.45 -36.45
N ARG A 120 -37.86 -10.15 -36.53
CA ARG A 120 -36.99 -9.14 -35.93
C ARG A 120 -37.00 -9.22 -34.41
N ASN A 121 -38.16 -9.41 -33.77
CA ASN A 121 -38.28 -9.60 -32.31
C ASN A 121 -37.60 -10.90 -31.84
N PHE A 122 -37.55 -11.95 -32.65
CA PHE A 122 -36.88 -13.20 -32.31
C PHE A 122 -35.34 -13.05 -32.41
N GLU A 123 -34.84 -12.40 -33.46
CA GLU A 123 -33.41 -12.11 -33.65
C GLU A 123 -32.87 -11.20 -32.50
N GLU A 124 -33.63 -10.18 -32.12
CA GLU A 124 -33.31 -9.29 -30.99
C GLU A 124 -33.27 -10.04 -29.65
N PHE A 125 -34.19 -11.00 -29.43
CA PHE A 125 -34.22 -11.82 -28.25
C PHE A 125 -32.98 -12.74 -28.14
N GLU A 126 -32.59 -13.38 -29.27
CA GLU A 126 -31.37 -14.21 -29.32
C GLU A 126 -30.10 -13.38 -29.07
N SER A 127 -30.04 -12.17 -29.68
CA SER A 127 -28.93 -11.22 -29.48
C SER A 127 -28.79 -10.84 -28.02
N ASN A 128 -29.88 -10.58 -27.32
CA ASN A 128 -29.86 -10.24 -25.90
C ASN A 128 -29.44 -11.43 -25.00
N ILE A 129 -29.83 -12.65 -25.34
CA ILE A 129 -29.37 -13.88 -24.65
C ILE A 129 -27.84 -14.03 -24.81
N HIS A 130 -27.35 -13.80 -26.02
CA HIS A 130 -25.92 -13.90 -26.31
C HIS A 130 -25.12 -12.82 -25.54
N LEU A 131 -25.59 -11.57 -25.52
CA LEU A 131 -24.99 -10.50 -24.74
C LEU A 131 -24.92 -10.85 -23.24
N ARG A 132 -26.03 -11.34 -22.65
CA ARG A 132 -26.08 -11.80 -21.25
C ARG A 132 -25.05 -12.90 -20.98
N ARG A 133 -24.87 -13.84 -21.91
CA ARG A 133 -23.91 -14.93 -21.79
C ARG A 133 -22.48 -14.45 -21.78
N LEU A 134 -22.09 -13.55 -22.70
CA LEU A 134 -20.74 -12.96 -22.76
C LEU A 134 -20.41 -12.18 -21.49
N VAL A 135 -21.36 -11.39 -20.99
CA VAL A 135 -21.20 -10.63 -19.75
C VAL A 135 -21.05 -11.55 -18.55
N LYS A 136 -21.86 -12.62 -18.45
CA LYS A 136 -21.78 -13.62 -17.38
C LYS A 136 -20.45 -14.39 -17.38
N ASN A 137 -19.90 -14.67 -18.54
CA ASN A 137 -18.59 -15.32 -18.69
C ASN A 137 -17.42 -14.38 -18.35
N GLY A 138 -17.67 -13.08 -18.20
CA GLY A 138 -16.62 -12.08 -17.94
C GLY A 138 -15.85 -11.63 -19.18
N GLU A 139 -16.32 -11.95 -20.37
CA GLU A 139 -15.73 -11.59 -21.67
C GLU A 139 -16.09 -10.15 -22.05
N LEU A 140 -15.75 -9.18 -21.16
CA LEU A 140 -16.19 -7.77 -21.28
C LEU A 140 -15.80 -7.11 -22.62
N GLY A 141 -14.66 -7.50 -23.20
CA GLY A 141 -14.18 -6.95 -24.45
C GLY A 141 -15.00 -7.42 -25.65
N GLU A 142 -15.45 -8.67 -25.64
CA GLU A 142 -16.30 -9.25 -26.68
C GLU A 142 -17.74 -8.80 -26.53
N ALA A 143 -18.25 -8.75 -25.30
CA ALA A 143 -19.56 -8.21 -25.00
C ALA A 143 -19.70 -6.75 -25.48
N PHE A 144 -18.66 -5.94 -25.30
CA PHE A 144 -18.65 -4.55 -25.79
C PHE A 144 -18.73 -4.46 -27.32
N ARG A 145 -17.89 -5.23 -28.03
CA ARG A 145 -17.91 -5.27 -29.49
C ARG A 145 -19.22 -5.85 -30.05
N PHE A 146 -19.82 -6.78 -29.31
CA PHE A 146 -21.11 -7.34 -29.68
C PHE A 146 -22.23 -6.30 -29.49
N LEU A 147 -22.22 -5.56 -28.41
CA LEU A 147 -23.16 -4.46 -28.15
C LEU A 147 -23.07 -3.36 -29.23
N GLU A 148 -21.84 -2.98 -29.63
CA GLU A 148 -21.65 -2.02 -30.75
C GLU A 148 -22.32 -2.50 -32.06
N ARG A 149 -22.25 -3.80 -32.34
CA ARG A 149 -22.91 -4.37 -33.51
C ARG A 149 -24.42 -4.40 -33.37
N MET A 150 -24.96 -4.78 -32.20
CA MET A 150 -26.41 -4.76 -31.93
C MET A 150 -26.99 -3.37 -32.15
N THR A 151 -26.39 -2.34 -31.54
CA THR A 151 -26.86 -0.95 -31.68
C THR A 151 -26.73 -0.44 -33.10
N TYR A 152 -25.70 -0.85 -33.86
CA TYR A 152 -25.57 -0.52 -35.30
C TYR A 152 -26.69 -1.14 -36.15
N HIS A 153 -27.18 -2.34 -35.82
CA HIS A 153 -28.29 -2.99 -36.49
C HIS A 153 -29.67 -2.47 -36.04
N GLY A 154 -29.69 -1.59 -35.02
CA GLY A 154 -30.92 -1.02 -34.47
C GLY A 154 -31.66 -1.96 -33.51
N ASP A 155 -30.96 -2.96 -32.95
CA ASP A 155 -31.48 -3.83 -31.89
C ASP A 155 -31.44 -3.09 -30.55
N ILE A 156 -32.48 -3.28 -29.72
CA ILE A 156 -32.53 -2.67 -28.37
C ILE A 156 -31.85 -3.60 -27.39
N PRO A 157 -30.72 -3.17 -26.75
CA PRO A 157 -29.98 -4.01 -25.81
C PRO A 157 -30.70 -4.12 -24.46
N ASP A 158 -30.51 -5.27 -23.82
CA ASP A 158 -31.03 -5.53 -22.49
C ASP A 158 -30.35 -4.67 -21.42
N VAL A 159 -31.13 -3.87 -20.69
CA VAL A 159 -30.64 -2.95 -19.63
C VAL A 159 -29.84 -3.69 -18.56
N ILE A 160 -30.29 -4.91 -18.15
CA ILE A 160 -29.61 -5.69 -17.11
C ILE A 160 -28.22 -6.14 -17.56
N ALA A 161 -28.08 -6.58 -18.83
CA ALA A 161 -26.81 -6.97 -19.41
C ALA A 161 -25.87 -5.76 -19.52
N CYS A 162 -26.37 -4.62 -19.99
CA CYS A 162 -25.63 -3.36 -20.08
C CYS A 162 -25.19 -2.86 -18.71
N THR A 163 -26.06 -2.90 -17.70
CA THR A 163 -25.71 -2.55 -16.31
C THR A 163 -24.58 -3.43 -15.77
N SER A 164 -24.63 -4.74 -16.05
CA SER A 164 -23.60 -5.68 -15.64
C SER A 164 -22.27 -5.43 -16.38
N LEU A 165 -22.31 -5.03 -17.66
CA LEU A 165 -21.16 -4.66 -18.47
C LEU A 165 -20.53 -3.35 -17.98
N ILE A 166 -21.34 -2.31 -17.69
CA ILE A 166 -20.91 -1.05 -17.06
C ILE A 166 -20.20 -1.36 -15.73
N ARG A 167 -20.81 -2.19 -14.87
CA ARG A 167 -20.23 -2.63 -13.59
C ARG A 167 -18.89 -3.33 -13.77
N GLY A 168 -18.76 -4.18 -14.80
CA GLY A 168 -17.54 -4.87 -15.16
C GLY A 168 -16.42 -3.88 -15.54
N PHE A 169 -16.71 -2.92 -16.43
CA PHE A 169 -15.74 -1.90 -16.84
C PHE A 169 -15.35 -0.96 -15.70
N CYS A 170 -16.29 -0.57 -14.84
CA CYS A 170 -16.00 0.23 -13.65
C CYS A 170 -15.07 -0.50 -12.67
N LYS A 171 -15.24 -1.83 -12.48
CA LYS A 171 -14.34 -2.63 -11.62
C LYS A 171 -12.90 -2.66 -12.11
N ILE A 172 -12.67 -2.66 -13.41
CA ILE A 172 -11.32 -2.66 -14.01
C ILE A 172 -10.79 -1.26 -14.33
N GLY A 173 -11.48 -0.21 -13.85
CA GLY A 173 -11.05 1.20 -14.00
C GLY A 173 -11.21 1.77 -15.43
N ARG A 174 -11.96 1.10 -16.33
CA ARG A 174 -12.17 1.58 -17.70
C ARG A 174 -13.45 2.40 -17.81
N THR A 175 -13.51 3.53 -17.10
CA THR A 175 -14.69 4.42 -17.02
C THR A 175 -15.16 4.91 -18.39
N LYS A 176 -14.25 5.26 -19.32
CA LYS A 176 -14.60 5.68 -20.69
C LYS A 176 -15.42 4.64 -21.45
N LYS A 177 -15.10 3.34 -21.31
CA LYS A 177 -15.90 2.28 -21.94
C LYS A 177 -17.25 2.09 -21.25
N ALA A 178 -17.31 2.24 -19.93
CA ALA A 178 -18.56 2.21 -19.20
C ALA A 178 -19.51 3.33 -19.65
N THR A 179 -18.99 4.55 -19.87
CA THR A 179 -19.75 5.68 -20.43
C THR A 179 -20.27 5.37 -21.82
N ARG A 180 -19.43 4.81 -22.70
CA ARG A 180 -19.85 4.49 -24.06
C ARG A 180 -20.97 3.44 -24.09
N VAL A 181 -20.93 2.44 -23.18
CA VAL A 181 -22.03 1.48 -23.02
C VAL A 181 -23.32 2.19 -22.62
N MET A 182 -23.24 3.17 -21.72
CA MET A 182 -24.41 3.97 -21.30
C MET A 182 -24.97 4.78 -22.46
N GLU A 183 -24.10 5.47 -23.22
CA GLU A 183 -24.48 6.24 -24.41
C GLU A 183 -25.15 5.34 -25.45
N MET A 184 -24.59 4.17 -25.77
CA MET A 184 -25.19 3.21 -26.69
C MET A 184 -26.56 2.72 -26.23
N LEU A 185 -26.75 2.54 -24.91
CA LEU A 185 -28.03 2.16 -24.34
C LEU A 185 -29.07 3.27 -24.53
N GLU A 186 -28.70 4.53 -24.28
CA GLU A 186 -29.57 5.71 -24.49
C GLU A 186 -29.88 5.95 -25.99
N GLU A 187 -28.83 5.85 -26.84
CA GLU A 187 -28.97 6.02 -28.31
C GLU A 187 -29.87 4.95 -28.95
N SER A 188 -29.93 3.74 -28.39
CA SER A 188 -30.79 2.65 -28.86
C SER A 188 -32.27 2.84 -28.53
N GLY A 189 -32.64 3.87 -27.76
CA GLY A 189 -34.00 4.10 -27.29
C GLY A 189 -34.38 3.28 -26.04
N ALA A 190 -33.47 2.51 -25.47
CA ALA A 190 -33.70 1.88 -24.19
C ALA A 190 -33.63 2.94 -23.06
N VAL A 191 -34.47 2.78 -22.05
CA VAL A 191 -34.50 3.69 -20.89
C VAL A 191 -33.70 3.08 -19.76
N PRO A 192 -32.48 3.63 -19.43
CA PRO A 192 -31.70 3.18 -18.29
C PRO A 192 -32.45 3.42 -16.99
N ASP A 193 -32.36 2.47 -16.08
CA ASP A 193 -32.94 2.59 -14.74
C ASP A 193 -32.00 3.32 -13.76
N VAL A 194 -32.50 3.69 -12.59
CA VAL A 194 -31.72 4.35 -11.52
C VAL A 194 -30.51 3.50 -11.11
N ILE A 195 -30.64 2.16 -11.15
CA ILE A 195 -29.56 1.23 -10.79
C ILE A 195 -28.40 1.35 -11.80
N THR A 196 -28.68 1.47 -13.09
CA THR A 196 -27.68 1.63 -14.15
C THR A 196 -26.89 2.92 -13.96
N TYR A 197 -27.59 4.05 -13.71
CA TYR A 197 -26.95 5.32 -13.39
C TYR A 197 -26.11 5.25 -12.12
N ASN A 198 -26.61 4.62 -11.04
CA ASN A 198 -25.89 4.45 -9.78
C ASN A 198 -24.60 3.62 -9.93
N VAL A 199 -24.61 2.60 -10.80
CA VAL A 199 -23.41 1.81 -11.12
C VAL A 199 -22.36 2.65 -11.83
N LEU A 200 -22.75 3.49 -12.79
CA LEU A 200 -21.86 4.38 -13.52
C LEU A 200 -21.29 5.47 -12.60
N ILE A 201 -22.14 6.14 -11.81
CA ILE A 201 -21.76 7.15 -10.81
C ILE A 201 -20.77 6.54 -9.80
N SER A 202 -21.05 5.35 -9.26
CA SER A 202 -20.14 4.64 -8.36
C SER A 202 -18.79 4.31 -9.03
N GLY A 203 -18.80 4.01 -10.33
CA GLY A 203 -17.59 3.80 -11.13
C GLY A 203 -16.72 5.06 -11.21
N TYR A 204 -17.32 6.21 -11.52
CA TYR A 204 -16.62 7.50 -11.55
C TYR A 204 -16.11 7.92 -10.18
N CYS A 205 -16.92 7.76 -9.14
CA CYS A 205 -16.52 8.04 -7.76
C CYS A 205 -15.27 7.23 -7.34
N LYS A 206 -15.24 5.93 -7.65
CA LYS A 206 -14.09 5.06 -7.39
C LYS A 206 -12.84 5.42 -8.20
N ALA A 207 -13.02 5.97 -9.40
CA ALA A 207 -11.93 6.45 -10.25
C ALA A 207 -11.42 7.85 -9.85
N GLY A 208 -12.06 8.52 -8.87
CA GLY A 208 -11.75 9.89 -8.48
C GLY A 208 -12.27 10.96 -9.46
N GLU A 209 -13.08 10.58 -10.44
CA GLU A 209 -13.63 11.46 -11.48
C GLU A 209 -14.99 12.04 -11.03
N ILE A 210 -15.01 12.75 -9.89
CA ILE A 210 -16.24 13.21 -9.23
C ILE A 210 -17.04 14.19 -10.12
N ASP A 211 -16.34 15.05 -10.86
CA ASP A 211 -17.01 16.02 -11.76
C ASP A 211 -17.85 15.33 -12.83
N LYS A 212 -17.39 14.18 -13.34
CA LYS A 212 -18.18 13.37 -14.28
C LYS A 212 -19.35 12.69 -13.59
N ALA A 213 -19.20 12.25 -12.36
CA ALA A 213 -20.31 11.70 -11.57
C ALA A 213 -21.42 12.73 -11.38
N LEU A 214 -21.07 14.00 -11.11
CA LEU A 214 -22.02 15.12 -11.01
C LEU A 214 -22.69 15.43 -12.37
N GLN A 215 -21.92 15.40 -13.47
CA GLN A 215 -22.49 15.56 -14.81
C GLN A 215 -23.51 14.47 -15.15
N VAL A 216 -23.25 13.22 -14.73
CA VAL A 216 -24.21 12.13 -14.90
C VAL A 216 -25.46 12.36 -14.07
N LEU A 217 -25.32 12.80 -12.80
CA LEU A 217 -26.45 13.15 -11.92
C LEU A 217 -27.36 14.23 -12.55
N ASP A 218 -26.74 15.23 -13.21
CA ASP A 218 -27.50 16.32 -13.83
C ASP A 218 -28.19 15.90 -15.15
N ARG A 219 -27.65 14.86 -15.83
CA ARG A 219 -28.20 14.32 -17.10
C ARG A 219 -29.13 13.13 -16.94
N MET A 220 -29.33 12.61 -15.71
CA MET A 220 -30.22 11.48 -15.48
C MET A 220 -31.62 11.76 -16.02
N GLY A 221 -32.10 10.88 -16.91
CA GLY A 221 -33.47 10.91 -17.43
C GLY A 221 -34.52 10.41 -16.43
N VAL A 222 -34.09 9.89 -15.29
CA VAL A 222 -34.92 9.36 -14.19
C VAL A 222 -34.59 10.10 -12.90
N ALA A 223 -35.56 10.19 -11.98
CA ALA A 223 -35.35 10.85 -10.70
C ALA A 223 -34.28 10.12 -9.88
N PRO A 224 -33.20 10.83 -9.44
CA PRO A 224 -32.18 10.26 -8.56
C PRO A 224 -32.78 9.83 -7.23
N ASP A 225 -32.33 8.70 -6.70
CA ASP A 225 -32.71 8.19 -5.38
C ASP A 225 -31.70 8.58 -4.28
N VAL A 226 -32.00 8.27 -3.03
CA VAL A 226 -31.13 8.53 -1.89
C VAL A 226 -29.77 7.81 -2.05
N VAL A 227 -29.75 6.63 -2.69
CA VAL A 227 -28.52 5.85 -2.94
C VAL A 227 -27.60 6.58 -3.93
N THR A 228 -28.17 7.22 -4.95
CA THR A 228 -27.44 8.09 -5.91
C THR A 228 -26.71 9.20 -5.16
N TYR A 229 -27.44 9.95 -4.32
CA TYR A 229 -26.86 11.05 -3.56
C TYR A 229 -25.84 10.56 -2.53
N ASN A 230 -26.13 9.51 -1.77
CA ASN A 230 -25.21 8.94 -0.78
C ASN A 230 -23.89 8.47 -1.41
N THR A 231 -23.93 7.94 -2.64
CA THR A 231 -22.72 7.52 -3.37
C THR A 231 -21.82 8.72 -3.70
N ILE A 232 -22.39 9.82 -4.17
CA ILE A 232 -21.67 11.05 -4.52
C ILE A 232 -21.18 11.74 -3.24
N LEU A 233 -22.05 11.90 -2.23
CA LEU A 233 -21.71 12.50 -0.94
C LEU A 233 -20.53 11.79 -0.27
N ARG A 234 -20.56 10.46 -0.21
CA ARG A 234 -19.45 9.66 0.34
C ARG A 234 -18.15 9.91 -0.41
N SER A 235 -18.20 9.95 -1.73
CA SER A 235 -17.01 10.20 -2.55
C SER A 235 -16.44 11.61 -2.37
N LEU A 236 -17.30 12.62 -2.25
CA LEU A 236 -16.89 14.00 -1.96
C LEU A 236 -16.26 14.12 -0.56
N CYS A 237 -16.89 13.50 0.44
CA CYS A 237 -16.42 13.49 1.82
C CYS A 237 -15.10 12.73 1.97
N ASP A 238 -14.94 11.58 1.29
CA ASP A 238 -13.68 10.83 1.29
C ASP A 238 -12.54 11.60 0.59
N GLY A 239 -12.90 12.47 -0.38
CA GLY A 239 -11.98 13.38 -1.07
C GLY A 239 -11.69 14.69 -0.34
N GLY A 240 -12.21 14.92 0.87
CA GLY A 240 -12.01 16.15 1.63
C GLY A 240 -12.71 17.37 0.99
N LYS A 241 -13.87 17.21 0.38
CA LYS A 241 -14.63 18.26 -0.29
C LYS A 241 -15.99 18.49 0.38
N LEU A 242 -15.97 18.73 1.68
CA LEU A 242 -17.20 18.88 2.48
C LEU A 242 -18.12 20.02 1.97
N GLY A 243 -17.54 21.14 1.52
CA GLY A 243 -18.33 22.24 0.95
C GLY A 243 -19.16 21.82 -0.26
N GLN A 244 -18.55 21.06 -1.19
CA GLN A 244 -19.27 20.53 -2.36
C GLN A 244 -20.29 19.44 -1.94
N ALA A 245 -20.00 18.67 -0.89
CA ALA A 245 -20.96 17.70 -0.36
C ALA A 245 -22.21 18.40 0.21
N MET A 246 -22.05 19.53 0.91
CA MET A 246 -23.19 20.32 1.40
C MET A 246 -24.03 20.91 0.25
N GLU A 247 -23.40 21.37 -0.84
CA GLU A 247 -24.12 21.82 -2.03
C GLU A 247 -24.94 20.68 -2.67
N VAL A 248 -24.39 19.46 -2.68
CA VAL A 248 -25.12 18.27 -3.20
C VAL A 248 -26.30 17.92 -2.29
N LEU A 249 -26.15 18.05 -0.98
CA LEU A 249 -27.25 17.89 -0.01
C LEU A 249 -28.37 18.91 -0.28
N ASP A 250 -28.02 20.19 -0.52
CA ASP A 250 -29.01 21.22 -0.86
C ASP A 250 -29.74 20.92 -2.18
N ARG A 251 -29.03 20.37 -3.18
CA ARG A 251 -29.66 19.91 -4.43
C ARG A 251 -30.59 18.72 -4.19
N GLN A 252 -30.22 17.80 -3.30
CA GLN A 252 -31.04 16.65 -2.92
C GLN A 252 -32.38 17.13 -2.30
N LEU A 253 -32.30 18.09 -1.38
CA LEU A 253 -33.48 18.67 -0.72
C LEU A 253 -34.37 19.43 -1.72
N LYS A 254 -33.80 20.20 -2.66
CA LYS A 254 -34.55 20.91 -3.70
C LYS A 254 -35.29 19.99 -4.65
N ARG A 255 -34.83 18.73 -4.81
CA ARG A 255 -35.49 17.70 -5.61
C ARG A 255 -36.45 16.82 -4.80
N GLU A 256 -36.81 17.24 -3.58
CA GLU A 256 -37.73 16.54 -2.67
C GLU A 256 -37.26 15.10 -2.32
N CYS A 257 -35.96 14.81 -2.52
CA CYS A 257 -35.36 13.54 -2.13
C CYS A 257 -34.80 13.66 -0.71
N TYR A 258 -35.57 13.28 0.30
CA TYR A 258 -35.21 13.51 1.71
C TYR A 258 -34.00 12.67 2.14
N PRO A 259 -33.01 13.29 2.81
CA PRO A 259 -31.86 12.59 3.37
C PRO A 259 -32.26 11.54 4.39
N ASP A 260 -31.58 10.40 4.37
CA ASP A 260 -31.76 9.31 5.33
C ASP A 260 -30.67 9.30 6.41
N VAL A 261 -30.74 8.35 7.34
CA VAL A 261 -29.75 8.14 8.40
C VAL A 261 -28.33 7.99 7.82
N ILE A 262 -28.20 7.31 6.67
CA ILE A 262 -26.91 7.09 6.00
C ILE A 262 -26.35 8.41 5.47
N THR A 263 -27.20 9.26 4.87
CA THR A 263 -26.82 10.60 4.37
C THR A 263 -26.21 11.42 5.49
N TYR A 264 -26.95 11.56 6.62
CA TYR A 264 -26.45 12.32 7.76
C TYR A 264 -25.20 11.72 8.38
N THR A 265 -25.10 10.40 8.49
CA THR A 265 -23.91 9.73 9.03
C THR A 265 -22.67 10.00 8.19
N ILE A 266 -22.78 10.01 6.85
CA ILE A 266 -21.69 10.36 5.95
C ILE A 266 -21.21 11.80 6.19
N LEU A 267 -22.15 12.74 6.29
CA LEU A 267 -21.85 14.15 6.51
C LEU A 267 -21.27 14.41 7.90
N ILE A 268 -21.81 13.78 8.94
CA ILE A 268 -21.31 13.85 10.31
C ILE A 268 -19.86 13.32 10.36
N GLU A 269 -19.56 12.20 9.70
CA GLU A 269 -18.22 11.64 9.64
C GLU A 269 -17.22 12.62 8.99
N ALA A 270 -17.59 13.20 7.86
CA ALA A 270 -16.75 14.16 7.15
C ALA A 270 -16.57 15.44 7.97
N THR A 271 -17.64 15.96 8.56
CA THR A 271 -17.61 17.17 9.40
C THR A 271 -16.73 16.96 10.64
N CYS A 272 -16.79 15.80 11.29
CA CYS A 272 -15.87 15.44 12.38
C CYS A 272 -14.39 15.48 11.95
N LYS A 273 -14.09 15.12 10.70
CA LYS A 273 -12.72 15.11 10.19
C LYS A 273 -12.20 16.50 9.80
N GLU A 274 -13.05 17.34 9.21
CA GLU A 274 -12.65 18.62 8.61
C GLU A 274 -12.93 19.82 9.50
N SER A 275 -14.09 19.84 10.17
CA SER A 275 -14.59 21.00 10.90
C SER A 275 -14.71 20.78 12.41
N GLY A 276 -14.41 19.56 12.86
CA GLY A 276 -14.46 19.16 14.27
C GLY A 276 -15.84 18.73 14.76
N VAL A 277 -15.84 18.14 15.96
CA VAL A 277 -17.03 17.54 16.56
C VAL A 277 -18.14 18.56 16.86
N GLY A 278 -17.79 19.80 17.19
CA GLY A 278 -18.78 20.84 17.50
C GLY A 278 -19.74 21.13 16.35
N GLN A 279 -19.26 21.12 15.12
CA GLN A 279 -20.12 21.29 13.94
C GLN A 279 -20.88 19.98 13.60
N ALA A 280 -20.26 18.84 13.83
CA ALA A 280 -20.92 17.55 13.64
C ALA A 280 -22.11 17.36 14.59
N MET A 281 -22.03 17.90 15.81
CA MET A 281 -23.17 17.89 16.77
C MET A 281 -24.35 18.70 16.25
N LYS A 282 -24.10 19.84 15.59
CA LYS A 282 -25.20 20.62 14.98
C LYS A 282 -25.93 19.83 13.89
N LEU A 283 -25.16 19.05 13.07
CA LEU A 283 -25.77 18.16 12.09
C LEU A 283 -26.56 17.01 12.72
N LEU A 284 -26.15 16.52 13.90
CA LEU A 284 -26.92 15.54 14.66
C LEU A 284 -28.25 16.13 15.13
N ASP A 285 -28.24 17.38 15.63
CA ASP A 285 -29.45 18.08 16.08
C ASP A 285 -30.38 18.36 14.88
N GLU A 286 -29.82 18.75 13.73
CA GLU A 286 -30.58 18.91 12.49
C GLU A 286 -31.24 17.60 12.04
N MET A 287 -30.48 16.47 12.09
CA MET A 287 -30.98 15.13 11.79
C MET A 287 -32.19 14.77 12.66
N ARG A 288 -32.11 15.02 13.98
CA ARG A 288 -33.20 14.78 14.94
C ARG A 288 -34.41 15.67 14.63
N ASN A 289 -34.19 16.95 14.39
CA ASN A 289 -35.25 17.92 14.07
C ASN A 289 -36.02 17.58 12.78
N LYS A 290 -35.36 16.91 11.83
CA LYS A 290 -35.98 16.41 10.60
C LYS A 290 -36.62 15.01 10.76
N GLY A 291 -36.70 14.50 11.98
CA GLY A 291 -37.34 13.21 12.27
C GLY A 291 -36.48 11.97 11.90
N CYS A 292 -35.21 12.17 11.49
CA CYS A 292 -34.26 11.09 11.29
C CYS A 292 -33.61 10.70 12.62
N ASN A 293 -33.98 9.59 13.21
CA ASN A 293 -33.39 9.13 14.46
C ASN A 293 -31.97 8.56 14.21
N PRO A 294 -30.94 9.08 14.94
CA PRO A 294 -29.60 8.53 14.85
C PRO A 294 -29.55 7.06 15.23
N ASP A 295 -28.76 6.29 14.51
CA ASP A 295 -28.50 4.89 14.81
C ASP A 295 -27.16 4.68 15.54
N VAL A 296 -26.85 3.44 15.90
CA VAL A 296 -25.58 3.10 16.58
C VAL A 296 -24.35 3.46 15.73
N VAL A 297 -24.48 3.47 14.39
CA VAL A 297 -23.37 3.83 13.49
C VAL A 297 -23.09 5.33 13.58
N THR A 298 -24.13 6.15 13.58
CA THR A 298 -24.04 7.62 13.75
C THR A 298 -23.36 7.97 15.09
N TYR A 299 -23.78 7.33 16.18
CA TYR A 299 -23.15 7.50 17.49
C TYR A 299 -21.69 7.05 17.50
N ASN A 300 -21.35 5.93 16.87
CA ASN A 300 -19.98 5.43 16.77
C ASN A 300 -19.08 6.40 16.03
N VAL A 301 -19.59 7.05 14.98
CA VAL A 301 -18.85 8.08 14.22
C VAL A 301 -18.54 9.29 15.11
N LEU A 302 -19.54 9.79 15.84
CA LEU A 302 -19.39 10.92 16.77
C LEU A 302 -18.42 10.60 17.91
N ILE A 303 -18.60 9.45 18.58
CA ILE A 303 -17.71 9.00 19.66
C ILE A 303 -16.27 8.88 19.16
N ASN A 304 -16.06 8.34 17.93
CA ASN A 304 -14.75 8.26 17.33
C ASN A 304 -14.15 9.66 17.03
N GLY A 305 -14.98 10.60 16.60
CA GLY A 305 -14.59 12.00 16.41
C GLY A 305 -14.15 12.65 17.74
N ILE A 306 -14.98 12.55 18.78
CA ILE A 306 -14.70 13.05 20.13
C ILE A 306 -13.39 12.46 20.68
N CYS A 307 -13.21 11.13 20.52
CA CYS A 307 -11.99 10.43 20.92
C CYS A 307 -10.74 10.94 20.18
N LYS A 308 -10.85 11.27 18.89
CA LYS A 308 -9.73 11.82 18.10
C LYS A 308 -9.36 13.23 18.50
N GLU A 309 -10.32 14.03 18.97
CA GLU A 309 -10.05 15.36 19.57
C GLU A 309 -9.43 15.26 20.97
N GLY A 310 -9.27 14.04 21.51
CA GLY A 310 -8.71 13.84 22.86
C GLY A 310 -9.71 14.08 24.00
N ARG A 311 -10.98 14.33 23.71
CA ARG A 311 -12.05 14.63 24.67
C ARG A 311 -12.71 13.33 25.18
N LEU A 312 -11.88 12.48 25.81
CA LEU A 312 -12.30 11.13 26.19
C LEU A 312 -13.45 11.12 27.23
N ASP A 313 -13.48 12.07 28.15
CA ASP A 313 -14.52 12.14 29.19
C ASP A 313 -15.89 12.49 28.58
N ASP A 314 -15.90 13.31 27.53
CA ASP A 314 -17.11 13.58 26.76
C ASP A 314 -17.58 12.36 25.98
N ALA A 315 -16.64 11.57 25.41
CA ALA A 315 -16.96 10.31 24.74
C ALA A 315 -17.59 9.29 25.69
N ILE A 316 -17.14 9.24 26.96
CA ILE A 316 -17.71 8.37 28.00
C ILE A 316 -19.13 8.83 28.38
N LYS A 317 -19.34 10.14 28.52
CA LYS A 317 -20.69 10.70 28.73
C LYS A 317 -21.61 10.29 27.59
N PHE A 318 -21.17 10.49 26.35
CA PHE A 318 -21.94 10.13 25.16
C PHE A 318 -22.30 8.64 25.10
N LEU A 319 -21.38 7.76 25.50
CA LEU A 319 -21.64 6.31 25.65
C LEU A 319 -22.78 6.03 26.66
N ASN A 320 -22.79 6.76 27.79
CA ASN A 320 -23.78 6.55 28.85
C ASN A 320 -25.14 7.15 28.48
N ASP A 321 -25.18 8.18 27.63
CA ASP A 321 -26.39 8.85 27.19
C ASP A 321 -27.10 8.08 26.04
N MET A 322 -26.36 7.28 25.25
CA MET A 322 -26.93 6.49 24.14
C MET A 322 -28.18 5.67 24.48
N PRO A 323 -28.26 4.96 25.64
CA PRO A 323 -29.47 4.20 25.98
C PRO A 323 -30.70 5.09 26.19
N SER A 324 -30.53 6.32 26.70
CA SER A 324 -31.59 7.30 26.89
C SER A 324 -32.20 7.77 25.57
N ASP A 325 -31.37 7.79 24.50
CA ASP A 325 -31.77 8.11 23.14
C ASP A 325 -32.31 6.88 22.36
N GLY A 326 -32.53 5.76 23.03
CA GLY A 326 -33.05 4.50 22.45
C GLY A 326 -32.00 3.66 21.71
N CYS A 327 -30.71 4.08 21.71
CA CYS A 327 -29.62 3.39 21.06
C CYS A 327 -28.78 2.62 22.08
N GLN A 328 -28.72 1.28 21.97
CA GLN A 328 -27.89 0.47 22.85
C GLN A 328 -26.43 0.43 22.30
N PRO A 329 -25.42 0.79 23.13
CA PRO A 329 -24.04 0.63 22.76
C PRO A 329 -23.69 -0.82 22.43
N ASN A 330 -22.93 -1.03 21.37
CA ASN A 330 -22.45 -2.35 20.96
C ASN A 330 -20.94 -2.53 21.20
N VAL A 331 -20.43 -3.71 20.85
CA VAL A 331 -19.00 -4.03 21.00
C VAL A 331 -18.11 -3.02 20.25
N ILE A 332 -18.56 -2.49 19.10
CA ILE A 332 -17.81 -1.51 18.31
C ILE A 332 -17.71 -0.19 19.08
N THR A 333 -18.82 0.27 19.69
CA THR A 333 -18.86 1.48 20.51
C THR A 333 -17.85 1.42 21.65
N HIS A 334 -17.86 0.32 22.42
CA HIS A 334 -16.91 0.11 23.52
C HIS A 334 -15.46 0.02 23.02
N ASN A 335 -15.22 -0.65 21.90
CA ASN A 335 -13.88 -0.78 21.32
C ASN A 335 -13.30 0.56 20.85
N ILE A 336 -14.10 1.50 20.37
CA ILE A 336 -13.66 2.85 19.99
C ILE A 336 -13.12 3.58 21.23
N ILE A 337 -13.89 3.61 22.31
CA ILE A 337 -13.52 4.27 23.56
C ILE A 337 -12.32 3.57 24.21
N LEU A 338 -12.33 2.22 24.25
CA LEU A 338 -11.23 1.42 24.77
C LEU A 338 -9.91 1.71 24.05
N ARG A 339 -9.96 1.82 22.72
CA ARG A 339 -8.78 2.19 21.91
C ARG A 339 -8.28 3.60 22.26
N SER A 340 -9.18 4.55 22.49
CA SER A 340 -8.83 5.90 22.89
C SER A 340 -8.24 5.94 24.31
N MET A 341 -8.82 5.23 25.29
CA MET A 341 -8.26 5.07 26.62
C MET A 341 -6.84 4.48 26.59
N CYS A 342 -6.65 3.45 25.77
CA CYS A 342 -5.35 2.85 25.56
C CYS A 342 -4.35 3.85 24.96
N SER A 343 -4.73 4.64 23.96
CA SER A 343 -3.84 5.61 23.31
C SER A 343 -3.41 6.73 24.26
N THR A 344 -4.29 7.16 25.16
CA THR A 344 -4.03 8.18 26.20
C THR A 344 -3.36 7.63 27.46
N GLY A 345 -3.20 6.31 27.56
CA GLY A 345 -2.56 5.65 28.72
C GLY A 345 -3.46 5.47 29.94
N ARG A 346 -4.76 5.69 29.81
CA ARG A 346 -5.75 5.53 30.90
C ARG A 346 -6.13 4.06 31.11
N TRP A 347 -5.14 3.26 31.56
CA TRP A 347 -5.29 1.82 31.70
C TRP A 347 -6.39 1.39 32.69
N MET A 348 -6.44 2.03 33.88
CA MET A 348 -7.41 1.68 34.91
C MET A 348 -8.87 1.89 34.42
N ASP A 349 -9.08 2.94 33.62
CA ASP A 349 -10.38 3.23 33.05
C ASP A 349 -10.73 2.22 31.94
N ALA A 350 -9.73 1.75 31.19
CA ALA A 350 -9.91 0.70 30.20
C ALA A 350 -10.33 -0.64 30.84
N GLU A 351 -9.72 -1.01 31.97
CA GLU A 351 -10.15 -2.21 32.73
C GLU A 351 -11.56 -2.06 33.29
N ARG A 352 -11.90 -0.88 33.84
CA ARG A 352 -13.27 -0.58 34.31
C ARG A 352 -14.28 -0.68 33.17
N LEU A 353 -13.99 -0.06 32.02
CA LEU A 353 -14.84 -0.11 30.85
C LEU A 353 -15.08 -1.55 30.36
N LEU A 354 -14.05 -2.40 30.37
CA LEU A 354 -14.18 -3.81 30.02
C LEU A 354 -15.12 -4.55 31.03
N ALA A 355 -14.95 -4.29 32.32
CA ALA A 355 -15.80 -4.87 33.36
C ALA A 355 -17.27 -4.40 33.23
N ASP A 356 -17.47 -3.11 32.90
CA ASP A 356 -18.80 -2.52 32.69
C ASP A 356 -19.49 -3.11 31.46
N MET A 357 -18.71 -3.30 30.36
CA MET A 357 -19.17 -3.94 29.13
C MET A 357 -19.73 -5.34 29.42
N VAL A 358 -19.00 -6.15 30.20
CA VAL A 358 -19.43 -7.50 30.60
C VAL A 358 -20.68 -7.44 31.50
N ARG A 359 -20.71 -6.53 32.49
CA ARG A 359 -21.87 -6.35 33.39
C ARG A 359 -23.14 -5.95 32.63
N LYS A 360 -23.02 -5.14 31.60
CA LYS A 360 -24.13 -4.69 30.74
C LYS A 360 -24.55 -5.75 29.70
N GLY A 361 -24.00 -6.98 29.76
CA GLY A 361 -24.31 -8.07 28.85
C GLY A 361 -23.70 -7.94 27.45
N CYS A 362 -22.82 -6.95 27.22
CA CYS A 362 -22.14 -6.79 25.96
C CYS A 362 -20.82 -7.62 25.97
N ALA A 363 -20.87 -8.84 25.43
CA ALA A 363 -19.70 -9.74 25.41
C ALA A 363 -18.51 -9.16 24.65
N PRO A 364 -17.32 -9.09 25.27
CA PRO A 364 -16.11 -8.68 24.57
C PRO A 364 -15.78 -9.59 23.39
N SER A 365 -15.23 -9.05 22.34
CA SER A 365 -14.77 -9.79 21.16
C SER A 365 -13.26 -9.98 21.15
N VAL A 366 -12.74 -10.83 20.25
CA VAL A 366 -11.30 -10.97 20.02
C VAL A 366 -10.65 -9.61 19.71
N VAL A 367 -11.37 -8.71 19.01
CA VAL A 367 -10.88 -7.35 18.70
C VAL A 367 -10.68 -6.53 19.99
N THR A 368 -11.59 -6.66 20.97
CA THR A 368 -11.50 -6.00 22.26
C THR A 368 -10.19 -6.38 22.99
N PHE A 369 -9.90 -7.67 23.06
CA PHE A 369 -8.68 -8.18 23.68
C PHE A 369 -7.42 -7.81 22.89
N ASN A 370 -7.48 -7.83 21.56
CA ASN A 370 -6.35 -7.43 20.69
C ASN A 370 -5.98 -5.96 20.90
N ILE A 371 -6.94 -5.07 21.14
CA ILE A 371 -6.68 -3.66 21.48
C ILE A 371 -5.86 -3.58 22.78
N LEU A 372 -6.27 -4.33 23.82
CA LEU A 372 -5.60 -4.34 25.11
C LEU A 372 -4.19 -4.95 25.03
N ILE A 373 -4.05 -6.11 24.40
CA ILE A 373 -2.75 -6.79 24.22
C ILE A 373 -1.77 -5.87 23.47
N ASN A 374 -2.20 -5.29 22.34
CA ASN A 374 -1.35 -4.41 21.54
C ASN A 374 -0.90 -3.17 22.33
N PHE A 375 -1.80 -2.58 23.11
CA PHE A 375 -1.44 -1.45 23.99
C PHE A 375 -0.43 -1.84 25.05
N LEU A 376 -0.65 -2.94 25.77
CA LEU A 376 0.24 -3.43 26.83
C LEU A 376 1.63 -3.76 26.29
N CYS A 377 1.70 -4.41 25.12
CA CYS A 377 2.95 -4.69 24.42
C CYS A 377 3.71 -3.40 24.04
N ARG A 378 3.00 -2.38 23.54
CA ARG A 378 3.62 -1.08 23.20
C ARG A 378 4.18 -0.35 24.42
N LYS A 379 3.57 -0.54 25.58
CA LYS A 379 4.03 0.04 26.87
C LYS A 379 5.09 -0.81 27.59
N GLY A 380 5.48 -1.96 27.03
CA GLY A 380 6.44 -2.87 27.65
C GLY A 380 5.87 -3.68 28.83
N LEU A 381 4.55 -3.69 29.01
CA LEU A 381 3.87 -4.42 30.08
C LEU A 381 3.54 -5.86 29.66
N LEU A 382 4.59 -6.61 29.25
CA LEU A 382 4.43 -7.95 28.66
C LEU A 382 3.73 -8.95 29.57
N GLY A 383 4.04 -8.97 30.87
CA GLY A 383 3.38 -9.85 31.84
C GLY A 383 1.86 -9.68 31.82
N ARG A 384 1.39 -8.42 31.88
CA ARG A 384 -0.05 -8.12 31.80
C ARG A 384 -0.65 -8.46 30.45
N ALA A 385 0.10 -8.30 29.36
CA ALA A 385 -0.38 -8.67 28.02
C ALA A 385 -0.59 -10.18 27.91
N LEU A 386 0.26 -10.98 28.51
CA LEU A 386 0.14 -12.43 28.60
C LEU A 386 -1.06 -12.84 29.47
N ASP A 387 -1.27 -12.20 30.63
CA ASP A 387 -2.45 -12.43 31.48
C ASP A 387 -3.76 -12.17 30.72
N VAL A 388 -3.77 -11.12 29.87
CA VAL A 388 -4.93 -10.82 29.03
C VAL A 388 -5.12 -11.90 27.96
N LEU A 389 -4.04 -12.36 27.29
CA LEU A 389 -4.11 -13.44 26.30
C LEU A 389 -4.68 -14.74 26.88
N GLU A 390 -4.29 -15.10 28.13
CA GLU A 390 -4.78 -16.29 28.84
C GLU A 390 -6.25 -16.16 29.26
N LYS A 391 -6.74 -14.94 29.44
CA LYS A 391 -8.16 -14.68 29.76
C LYS A 391 -9.07 -14.77 28.53
N VAL A 392 -8.55 -14.60 27.30
CA VAL A 392 -9.37 -14.58 26.07
C VAL A 392 -10.30 -15.81 25.94
N PRO A 393 -9.81 -17.06 26.15
CA PRO A 393 -10.67 -18.24 26.05
C PRO A 393 -11.79 -18.29 27.10
N LYS A 394 -11.57 -17.69 28.29
CA LYS A 394 -12.58 -17.63 29.37
C LYS A 394 -13.83 -16.84 29.00
N TYR A 395 -13.69 -15.95 27.99
CA TYR A 395 -14.81 -15.17 27.42
C TYR A 395 -15.38 -15.79 26.15
N GLY A 396 -15.06 -17.07 25.86
CA GLY A 396 -15.57 -17.77 24.67
C GLY A 396 -14.93 -17.31 23.36
N CYS A 397 -13.81 -16.57 23.41
CA CYS A 397 -13.09 -16.09 22.24
C CYS A 397 -11.86 -16.96 21.96
N THR A 398 -11.55 -17.15 20.67
CA THR A 398 -10.31 -17.82 20.25
C THR A 398 -9.29 -16.78 19.83
N PRO A 399 -8.07 -16.73 20.47
CA PRO A 399 -7.01 -15.85 20.01
C PRO A 399 -6.63 -16.13 18.55
N ASN A 400 -6.27 -15.10 17.81
CA ASN A 400 -5.84 -15.19 16.42
C ASN A 400 -4.44 -14.59 16.22
N SER A 401 -3.91 -14.57 14.99
CA SER A 401 -2.58 -14.01 14.69
C SER A 401 -2.43 -12.56 15.17
N LEU A 402 -3.51 -11.75 15.13
CA LEU A 402 -3.50 -10.38 15.66
C LEU A 402 -3.38 -10.32 17.19
N SER A 403 -3.69 -11.40 17.91
CA SER A 403 -3.48 -11.51 19.36
C SER A 403 -2.01 -11.81 19.70
N TYR A 404 -1.38 -12.68 18.91
CA TYR A 404 0.00 -13.12 19.15
C TYR A 404 1.06 -12.18 18.55
N ASN A 405 0.84 -11.60 17.37
CA ASN A 405 1.82 -10.77 16.67
C ASN A 405 2.35 -9.60 17.49
N PRO A 406 1.55 -8.85 18.29
CA PRO A 406 2.06 -7.79 19.16
C PRO A 406 3.01 -8.32 20.24
N LEU A 407 2.73 -9.51 20.81
CA LEU A 407 3.58 -10.15 21.82
C LEU A 407 4.91 -10.59 21.22
N LEU A 408 4.87 -11.29 20.08
CA LEU A 408 6.06 -11.70 19.35
C LEU A 408 6.94 -10.49 18.99
N HIS A 409 6.32 -9.41 18.48
CA HIS A 409 7.04 -8.17 18.19
C HIS A 409 7.68 -7.56 19.43
N ALA A 410 7.00 -7.59 20.57
CA ALA A 410 7.50 -7.04 21.83
C ALA A 410 8.68 -7.87 22.36
N PHE A 411 8.60 -9.22 22.37
CA PHE A 411 9.72 -10.09 22.70
C PHE A 411 10.93 -9.85 21.79
N CYS A 412 10.69 -9.73 20.48
CA CYS A 412 11.73 -9.41 19.51
C CYS A 412 12.39 -8.04 19.78
N LYS A 413 11.61 -7.04 20.19
CA LYS A 413 12.12 -5.71 20.55
C LYS A 413 12.99 -5.74 21.80
N GLU A 414 12.66 -6.59 22.79
CA GLU A 414 13.42 -6.82 24.00
C GLU A 414 14.64 -7.75 23.78
N LYS A 415 14.91 -8.13 22.51
CA LYS A 415 15.97 -9.08 22.11
C LYS A 415 15.82 -10.48 22.73
N ASN A 416 14.62 -10.83 23.19
CA ASN A 416 14.32 -12.14 23.76
C ASN A 416 13.71 -13.05 22.68
N ILE A 417 14.56 -13.44 21.72
CA ILE A 417 14.14 -14.21 20.54
C ILE A 417 13.69 -15.61 20.91
N ASP A 418 14.33 -16.21 21.93
CA ASP A 418 14.01 -17.58 22.37
C ASP A 418 12.57 -17.65 22.88
N ARG A 419 12.15 -16.66 23.68
CA ARG A 419 10.74 -16.53 24.09
C ARG A 419 9.80 -16.25 22.91
N ALA A 420 10.23 -15.48 21.91
CA ALA A 420 9.41 -15.27 20.73
C ALA A 420 9.16 -16.58 19.97
N ILE A 421 10.17 -17.46 19.87
CA ILE A 421 10.04 -18.79 19.26
C ILE A 421 9.13 -19.69 20.10
N GLU A 422 9.29 -19.73 21.42
CA GLU A 422 8.41 -20.48 22.34
C GLU A 422 6.93 -20.06 22.15
N TYR A 423 6.66 -18.76 22.10
CA TYR A 423 5.29 -18.27 21.88
C TYR A 423 4.76 -18.54 20.46
N LEU A 424 5.62 -18.63 19.47
CA LEU A 424 5.23 -19.10 18.12
C LEU A 424 4.77 -20.58 18.17
N GLU A 425 5.46 -21.43 18.94
CA GLU A 425 5.09 -22.83 19.14
C GLU A 425 3.78 -22.97 19.93
N ILE A 426 3.60 -22.15 20.97
CA ILE A 426 2.34 -22.07 21.73
C ILE A 426 1.20 -21.64 20.80
N MET A 427 1.41 -20.68 19.92
CA MET A 427 0.43 -20.24 18.93
C MET A 427 -0.03 -21.40 18.04
N VAL A 428 0.92 -22.17 17.53
CA VAL A 428 0.65 -23.34 16.68
C VAL A 428 -0.06 -24.44 17.47
N SER A 429 0.39 -24.77 18.68
CA SER A 429 -0.23 -25.78 19.54
C SER A 429 -1.68 -25.47 19.89
N ARG A 430 -2.04 -24.18 19.95
CA ARG A 430 -3.43 -23.71 20.17
C ARG A 430 -4.25 -23.63 18.87
N GLY A 431 -3.76 -24.17 17.75
CA GLY A 431 -4.46 -24.21 16.47
C GLY A 431 -4.47 -22.88 15.72
N CYS A 432 -3.69 -21.89 16.16
CA CYS A 432 -3.55 -20.62 15.48
C CYS A 432 -2.27 -20.65 14.63
N TYR A 433 -2.42 -20.76 13.32
CA TYR A 433 -1.25 -20.84 12.42
C TYR A 433 -0.64 -19.46 12.18
N PRO A 434 0.70 -19.34 12.29
CA PRO A 434 1.41 -18.10 11.97
C PRO A 434 1.18 -17.67 10.53
N ASP A 435 0.98 -16.38 10.33
CA ASP A 435 0.87 -15.77 9.01
C ASP A 435 2.23 -15.18 8.55
N ILE A 436 2.28 -14.68 7.33
CA ILE A 436 3.50 -14.07 6.78
C ILE A 436 3.97 -12.86 7.59
N VAL A 437 3.06 -12.15 8.27
CA VAL A 437 3.38 -11.01 9.14
C VAL A 437 4.10 -11.49 10.40
N THR A 438 3.63 -12.60 10.99
CA THR A 438 4.28 -13.28 12.12
C THR A 438 5.72 -13.64 11.80
N TYR A 439 5.93 -14.34 10.68
CA TYR A 439 7.28 -14.74 10.25
C TYR A 439 8.17 -13.55 9.90
N ASN A 440 7.66 -12.53 9.20
CA ASN A 440 8.43 -11.33 8.91
C ASN A 440 8.89 -10.58 10.17
N THR A 441 8.08 -10.59 11.23
CA THR A 441 8.45 -10.02 12.52
C THR A 441 9.63 -10.77 13.14
N LEU A 442 9.59 -12.11 13.14
CA LEU A 442 10.66 -12.95 13.66
C LEU A 442 11.93 -12.82 12.81
N LEU A 443 11.82 -12.89 11.49
CA LEU A 443 12.95 -12.71 10.57
C LEU A 443 13.64 -11.35 10.76
N THR A 444 12.85 -10.28 10.92
CA THR A 444 13.41 -8.95 11.21
C THR A 444 14.20 -8.91 12.50
N ALA A 445 13.72 -9.59 13.54
CA ALA A 445 14.42 -9.66 14.82
C ALA A 445 15.70 -10.49 14.73
N LEU A 446 15.67 -11.66 14.10
CA LEU A 446 16.83 -12.52 13.88
C LEU A 446 17.92 -11.80 13.07
N CYS A 447 17.53 -11.09 12.02
CA CYS A 447 18.47 -10.31 11.20
C CYS A 447 19.10 -9.15 11.99
N LYS A 448 18.34 -8.48 12.86
CA LYS A 448 18.88 -7.42 13.75
C LYS A 448 19.81 -7.96 14.84
N ASP A 449 19.57 -9.17 15.28
CA ASP A 449 20.40 -9.86 16.30
C ASP A 449 21.63 -10.55 15.68
N GLY A 450 21.80 -10.47 14.35
CA GLY A 450 22.90 -11.10 13.63
C GLY A 450 22.73 -12.61 13.38
N LYS A 451 21.63 -13.23 13.81
CA LYS A 451 21.32 -14.65 13.61
C LYS A 451 20.77 -14.90 12.19
N VAL A 452 21.50 -14.43 11.17
CA VAL A 452 21.04 -14.45 9.78
C VAL A 452 20.93 -15.85 9.18
N ASP A 453 21.73 -16.80 9.64
CA ASP A 453 21.67 -18.20 9.14
C ASP A 453 20.35 -18.85 9.53
N VAL A 454 19.90 -18.64 10.78
CA VAL A 454 18.58 -19.11 11.25
C VAL A 454 17.46 -18.43 10.46
N ALA A 455 17.62 -17.15 10.13
CA ALA A 455 16.64 -16.43 9.32
C ALA A 455 16.53 -17.01 7.90
N VAL A 456 17.65 -17.40 7.27
CA VAL A 456 17.65 -18.06 5.95
C VAL A 456 16.99 -19.44 6.04
N GLU A 457 17.26 -20.21 7.10
CA GLU A 457 16.64 -21.52 7.31
C GLU A 457 15.11 -21.40 7.43
N ILE A 458 14.62 -20.45 8.24
CA ILE A 458 13.18 -20.16 8.36
C ILE A 458 12.59 -19.74 7.02
N LEU A 459 13.26 -18.87 6.26
CA LEU A 459 12.81 -18.43 4.92
C LEU A 459 12.61 -19.63 3.98
N ASN A 460 13.54 -20.57 3.98
CA ASN A 460 13.48 -21.77 3.15
C ASN A 460 12.32 -22.70 3.54
N GLN A 461 11.99 -22.75 4.84
CA GLN A 461 10.90 -23.56 5.38
C GLN A 461 9.51 -22.92 5.23
N LEU A 462 9.40 -21.62 4.92
CA LEU A 462 8.09 -20.92 4.86
C LEU A 462 7.11 -21.57 3.90
N SER A 463 7.58 -21.96 2.71
CA SER A 463 6.71 -22.59 1.69
C SER A 463 6.14 -23.93 2.15
N SER A 464 6.92 -24.73 2.88
CA SER A 464 6.47 -26.01 3.46
C SER A 464 5.50 -25.82 4.63
N LYS A 465 5.58 -24.67 5.31
CA LYS A 465 4.66 -24.27 6.39
C LYS A 465 3.38 -23.55 5.89
N GLY A 466 3.12 -23.57 4.57
CA GLY A 466 1.93 -22.98 3.97
C GLY A 466 1.97 -21.45 3.81
N CYS A 467 3.11 -20.82 4.09
CA CYS A 467 3.29 -19.39 3.94
C CYS A 467 4.20 -19.10 2.75
N SER A 468 3.69 -18.48 1.69
CA SER A 468 4.51 -18.07 0.55
C SER A 468 5.31 -16.81 0.90
N PRO A 469 6.66 -16.82 0.83
CA PRO A 469 7.46 -15.63 1.01
C PRO A 469 7.08 -14.55 0.00
N VAL A 470 7.01 -13.31 0.47
CA VAL A 470 6.69 -12.12 -0.34
C VAL A 470 7.94 -11.23 -0.48
N LEU A 471 7.86 -10.19 -1.32
CA LEU A 471 8.94 -9.24 -1.55
C LEU A 471 9.57 -8.73 -0.22
N ILE A 472 8.73 -8.34 0.75
CA ILE A 472 9.19 -7.84 2.05
C ILE A 472 9.99 -8.91 2.82
N THR A 473 9.59 -10.18 2.73
CA THR A 473 10.28 -11.30 3.39
C THR A 473 11.71 -11.45 2.89
N TYR A 474 11.88 -11.49 1.55
CA TYR A 474 13.20 -11.55 0.93
C TYR A 474 14.04 -10.30 1.25
N ASN A 475 13.46 -9.10 1.13
CA ASN A 475 14.16 -7.86 1.43
C ASN A 475 14.70 -7.84 2.87
N THR A 476 13.93 -8.35 3.84
CA THR A 476 14.36 -8.42 5.24
C THR A 476 15.58 -9.29 5.43
N VAL A 477 15.61 -10.50 4.84
CA VAL A 477 16.72 -11.43 4.99
C VAL A 477 17.94 -10.98 4.18
N ILE A 478 17.75 -10.49 2.96
CA ILE A 478 18.80 -9.91 2.11
C ILE A 478 19.48 -8.73 2.82
N ASP A 479 18.70 -7.83 3.42
CA ASP A 479 19.23 -6.70 4.19
C ASP A 479 20.02 -7.16 5.42
N GLY A 480 19.51 -8.18 6.13
CA GLY A 480 20.20 -8.79 7.25
C GLY A 480 21.55 -9.39 6.86
N LEU A 481 21.59 -10.21 5.82
CA LEU A 481 22.82 -10.82 5.28
C LEU A 481 23.82 -9.76 4.82
N SER A 482 23.34 -8.75 4.10
CA SER A 482 24.16 -7.64 3.62
C SER A 482 24.78 -6.80 4.75
N LYS A 483 24.08 -6.68 5.89
CA LYS A 483 24.60 -5.94 7.07
C LYS A 483 25.65 -6.73 7.86
N VAL A 484 25.53 -8.06 7.87
CA VAL A 484 26.49 -8.95 8.57
C VAL A 484 27.72 -9.27 7.71
N GLY A 485 27.75 -8.84 6.44
CA GLY A 485 28.88 -9.11 5.55
C GLY A 485 28.80 -10.47 4.86
N LYS A 486 27.62 -11.07 4.74
CA LYS A 486 27.38 -12.32 3.98
C LYS A 486 26.74 -12.01 2.63
N THR A 487 27.38 -11.11 1.87
CA THR A 487 26.75 -10.50 0.67
C THR A 487 26.63 -11.50 -0.48
N GLU A 488 27.50 -12.49 -0.59
CA GLU A 488 27.39 -13.56 -1.58
C GLU A 488 26.06 -14.32 -1.42
N ARG A 489 25.71 -14.69 -0.17
CA ARG A 489 24.40 -15.33 0.10
C ARG A 489 23.23 -14.39 -0.14
N ALA A 490 23.41 -13.09 0.05
CA ALA A 490 22.37 -12.10 -0.27
C ALA A 490 22.12 -12.02 -1.79
N VAL A 491 23.18 -12.15 -2.62
CA VAL A 491 23.07 -12.22 -4.09
C VAL A 491 22.37 -13.52 -4.51
N GLU A 492 22.72 -14.66 -3.91
CA GLU A 492 22.05 -15.94 -4.17
C GLU A 492 20.54 -15.87 -3.89
N LEU A 493 20.15 -15.23 -2.77
CA LEU A 493 18.74 -15.03 -2.43
C LEU A 493 18.04 -14.05 -3.39
N LEU A 494 18.72 -13.04 -3.89
CA LEU A 494 18.21 -12.15 -4.93
C LEU A 494 17.89 -12.93 -6.21
N GLU A 495 18.78 -13.83 -6.63
CA GLU A 495 18.55 -14.69 -7.79
C GLU A 495 17.42 -15.70 -7.56
N GLU A 496 17.35 -16.27 -6.35
CA GLU A 496 16.26 -17.17 -5.97
C GLU A 496 14.89 -16.47 -6.03
N MET A 497 14.82 -15.24 -5.50
CA MET A 497 13.65 -14.40 -5.57
C MET A 497 13.18 -14.17 -7.01
N CYS A 498 14.13 -13.87 -7.93
CA CYS A 498 13.84 -13.72 -9.36
C CYS A 498 13.34 -15.02 -9.99
N ARG A 499 13.97 -16.18 -9.67
CA ARG A 499 13.55 -17.51 -10.14
C ARG A 499 12.13 -17.86 -9.68
N LYS A 500 11.70 -17.40 -8.51
CA LYS A 500 10.32 -17.56 -7.99
C LYS A 500 9.32 -16.56 -8.59
N GLY A 501 9.74 -15.72 -9.54
CA GLY A 501 8.88 -14.75 -10.22
C GLY A 501 8.61 -13.48 -9.44
N LEU A 502 9.25 -13.27 -8.31
CA LEU A 502 9.18 -12.03 -7.54
C LEU A 502 10.13 -11.00 -8.17
N LYS A 503 9.62 -9.81 -8.44
CA LYS A 503 10.43 -8.72 -9.01
C LYS A 503 11.14 -7.97 -7.89
N PRO A 504 12.50 -7.97 -7.84
CA PRO A 504 13.24 -7.13 -6.91
C PRO A 504 12.91 -5.66 -7.07
N ASP A 505 12.83 -4.96 -5.96
CA ASP A 505 12.58 -3.52 -5.94
C ASP A 505 13.85 -2.72 -5.64
N ARG A 506 13.71 -1.40 -5.58
CA ARG A 506 14.81 -0.50 -5.25
C ARG A 506 15.42 -0.79 -3.87
N ILE A 507 14.63 -1.30 -2.91
CA ILE A 507 15.11 -1.62 -1.56
C ILE A 507 16.02 -2.85 -1.62
N THR A 508 15.59 -3.91 -2.35
CA THR A 508 16.37 -5.13 -2.55
C THR A 508 17.77 -4.80 -3.09
N TYR A 509 17.83 -4.05 -4.19
CA TYR A 509 19.11 -3.66 -4.80
C TYR A 509 19.94 -2.75 -3.89
N SER A 510 19.30 -1.82 -3.16
CA SER A 510 19.98 -0.94 -2.22
C SER A 510 20.70 -1.71 -1.11
N SER A 511 20.07 -2.75 -0.59
CA SER A 511 20.64 -3.60 0.46
C SER A 511 21.85 -4.39 -0.05
N VAL A 512 21.75 -5.02 -1.23
CA VAL A 512 22.84 -5.81 -1.81
C VAL A 512 24.01 -4.93 -2.22
N VAL A 513 23.75 -3.84 -2.96
CA VAL A 513 24.78 -2.86 -3.39
C VAL A 513 25.47 -2.26 -2.17
N GLY A 514 24.71 -1.89 -1.14
CA GLY A 514 25.26 -1.38 0.12
C GLY A 514 26.13 -2.40 0.86
N GLY A 515 25.78 -3.68 0.79
CA GLY A 515 26.58 -4.80 1.34
C GLY A 515 27.91 -4.96 0.62
N LEU A 516 27.87 -5.13 -0.72
CA LEU A 516 29.04 -5.27 -1.59
C LEU A 516 30.02 -4.09 -1.42
N SER A 517 29.47 -2.87 -1.37
CA SER A 517 30.28 -1.67 -1.17
C SER A 517 30.99 -1.67 0.20
N ARG A 518 30.36 -2.17 1.26
CA ARG A 518 30.97 -2.28 2.58
C ARG A 518 32.05 -3.36 2.64
N GLU A 519 31.87 -4.46 1.91
CA GLU A 519 32.88 -5.53 1.80
C GLU A 519 34.06 -5.18 0.85
N GLY A 520 34.02 -4.01 0.22
CA GLY A 520 35.05 -3.59 -0.73
C GLY A 520 34.89 -4.16 -2.14
N LYS A 521 33.84 -4.94 -2.42
CA LYS A 521 33.51 -5.50 -3.73
C LYS A 521 32.80 -4.47 -4.62
N VAL A 522 33.44 -3.29 -4.79
CA VAL A 522 32.78 -2.11 -5.39
C VAL A 522 32.47 -2.32 -6.88
N ASP A 523 33.32 -3.04 -7.61
CA ASP A 523 33.11 -3.31 -9.04
C ASP A 523 31.89 -4.21 -9.27
N GLU A 524 31.62 -5.15 -8.37
CA GLU A 524 30.40 -5.96 -8.39
C GLU A 524 29.16 -5.12 -8.04
N ALA A 525 29.30 -4.23 -7.06
CA ALA A 525 28.24 -3.28 -6.70
C ALA A 525 27.85 -2.39 -7.90
N ILE A 526 28.84 -1.90 -8.65
CA ILE A 526 28.63 -1.09 -9.87
C ILE A 526 27.97 -1.93 -10.97
N LYS A 527 28.36 -3.19 -11.16
CA LYS A 527 27.70 -4.09 -12.14
C LYS A 527 26.22 -4.28 -11.80
N LEU A 528 25.90 -4.53 -10.55
CA LEU A 528 24.49 -4.64 -10.08
C LEU A 528 23.72 -3.33 -10.22
N PHE A 529 24.35 -2.20 -9.96
CA PHE A 529 23.78 -0.88 -10.16
C PHE A 529 23.38 -0.65 -11.62
N HIS A 530 24.24 -0.95 -12.58
CA HIS A 530 23.89 -0.86 -13.99
C HIS A 530 22.83 -1.90 -14.41
N GLY A 531 22.78 -3.05 -13.75
CA GLY A 531 21.71 -4.03 -13.92
C GLY A 531 20.35 -3.45 -13.54
N LEU A 532 20.27 -2.76 -12.43
CA LEU A 532 19.06 -2.06 -11.94
C LEU A 532 18.58 -1.01 -12.96
N GLU A 533 19.50 -0.22 -13.52
CA GLU A 533 19.16 0.79 -14.55
C GLU A 533 18.59 0.16 -15.81
N ARG A 534 19.14 -0.98 -16.28
CA ARG A 534 18.63 -1.74 -17.44
C ARG A 534 17.22 -2.26 -17.22
N LEU A 535 16.84 -2.53 -15.97
CA LEU A 535 15.47 -2.92 -15.60
C LEU A 535 14.50 -1.72 -15.51
N GLY A 536 14.97 -0.50 -15.77
CA GLY A 536 14.18 0.72 -15.73
C GLY A 536 13.84 1.20 -14.31
N ILE A 537 14.52 0.68 -13.29
CA ILE A 537 14.33 1.11 -11.90
C ILE A 537 15.26 2.31 -11.63
N ARG A 538 14.71 3.46 -11.27
CA ARG A 538 15.50 4.65 -10.93
C ARG A 538 16.23 4.46 -9.59
N PRO A 539 17.60 4.54 -9.57
CA PRO A 539 18.36 4.45 -8.34
C PRO A 539 18.03 5.62 -7.39
N SER A 540 18.14 5.38 -6.09
CA SER A 540 18.02 6.44 -5.06
C SER A 540 19.39 7.01 -4.69
N ALA A 541 19.41 8.22 -4.10
CA ALA A 541 20.64 8.80 -3.56
C ALA A 541 21.38 7.86 -2.58
N VAL A 542 20.65 7.00 -1.87
CA VAL A 542 21.24 6.02 -0.94
C VAL A 542 22.14 5.02 -1.69
N ILE A 543 21.72 4.52 -2.86
CA ILE A 543 22.52 3.58 -3.65
C ILE A 543 23.80 4.26 -4.17
N TYR A 544 23.68 5.47 -4.69
CA TYR A 544 24.83 6.27 -5.13
C TYR A 544 25.80 6.50 -3.98
N ASN A 545 25.31 6.93 -2.81
CA ASN A 545 26.11 7.17 -1.62
C ASN A 545 26.83 5.89 -1.14
N SER A 546 26.16 4.73 -1.20
CA SER A 546 26.77 3.46 -0.82
C SER A 546 27.96 3.09 -1.71
N ILE A 547 27.82 3.28 -3.03
CA ILE A 547 28.91 3.02 -3.99
C ILE A 547 30.06 4.02 -3.78
N MET A 548 29.76 5.31 -3.64
CA MET A 548 30.77 6.35 -3.39
C MET A 548 31.53 6.08 -2.08
N LEU A 549 30.82 5.70 -1.00
CA LEU A 549 31.46 5.31 0.25
C LEU A 549 32.40 4.10 0.08
N GLY A 550 31.99 3.11 -0.71
CA GLY A 550 32.84 1.95 -1.05
C GLY A 550 34.09 2.37 -1.83
N LEU A 551 33.94 3.25 -2.82
CA LEU A 551 35.06 3.80 -3.62
C LEU A 551 36.03 4.61 -2.76
N CYS A 552 35.53 5.47 -1.88
CA CYS A 552 36.36 6.26 -0.95
C CYS A 552 37.14 5.35 0.02
N LYS A 553 36.49 4.32 0.59
CA LYS A 553 37.16 3.34 1.44
C LYS A 553 38.23 2.52 0.70
N ALA A 554 38.02 2.28 -0.58
CA ALA A 554 39.01 1.63 -1.45
C ALA A 554 40.11 2.57 -1.94
N ARG A 555 40.18 3.82 -1.45
CA ARG A 555 41.11 4.88 -1.91
C ARG A 555 40.99 5.16 -3.40
N GLN A 556 39.79 5.14 -3.93
CA GLN A 556 39.45 5.42 -5.33
C GLN A 556 38.55 6.66 -5.45
N THR A 557 38.93 7.74 -4.76
CA THR A 557 38.12 8.95 -4.63
C THR A 557 37.89 9.63 -5.99
N SER A 558 38.85 9.54 -6.92
CA SER A 558 38.65 10.02 -8.26
C SER A 558 37.48 9.35 -8.98
N ARG A 559 37.29 8.01 -8.80
CA ARG A 559 36.13 7.29 -9.34
C ARG A 559 34.83 7.66 -8.60
N ALA A 560 34.91 7.98 -7.30
CA ALA A 560 33.76 8.44 -6.54
C ALA A 560 33.27 9.81 -7.04
N ILE A 561 34.18 10.70 -7.42
CA ILE A 561 33.86 12.01 -8.04
C ILE A 561 33.21 11.81 -9.42
N ASP A 562 33.74 10.90 -10.25
CA ASP A 562 33.12 10.56 -11.53
C ASP A 562 31.70 10.00 -11.34
N PHE A 563 31.51 9.22 -10.28
CA PHE A 563 30.20 8.66 -9.93
C PHE A 563 29.22 9.73 -9.41
N LEU A 564 29.71 10.77 -8.72
CA LEU A 564 28.91 11.95 -8.38
C LEU A 564 28.46 12.68 -9.64
N ALA A 565 29.36 12.89 -10.61
CA ALA A 565 29.03 13.52 -11.88
C ALA A 565 27.95 12.70 -12.64
N TYR A 566 28.06 11.37 -12.61
CA TYR A 566 27.06 10.47 -13.17
C TYR A 566 25.70 10.59 -12.45
N MET A 567 25.69 10.67 -11.11
CA MET A 567 24.49 10.88 -10.30
C MET A 567 23.73 12.15 -10.72
N VAL A 568 24.48 13.26 -10.89
CA VAL A 568 23.90 14.54 -11.31
C VAL A 568 23.40 14.49 -12.76
N ALA A 569 24.14 13.85 -13.66
CA ALA A 569 23.72 13.65 -15.05
C ALA A 569 22.42 12.84 -15.18
N LYS A 570 22.14 11.96 -14.21
CA LYS A 570 20.89 11.19 -14.09
C LYS A 570 19.78 11.93 -13.32
N GLU A 571 19.92 13.23 -13.12
CA GLU A 571 18.95 14.07 -12.40
C GLU A 571 18.69 13.63 -10.94
N CYS A 572 19.56 12.85 -10.34
CA CYS A 572 19.49 12.48 -8.94
C CYS A 572 20.24 13.54 -8.11
N LYS A 573 19.50 14.31 -7.31
CA LYS A 573 20.09 15.39 -6.50
C LYS A 573 21.00 14.82 -5.42
N PRO A 574 22.28 15.27 -5.33
CA PRO A 574 23.16 14.94 -4.22
C PRO A 574 22.58 15.43 -2.88
N THR A 575 22.84 14.69 -1.83
CA THR A 575 22.42 15.00 -0.47
C THR A 575 23.61 15.51 0.36
N GLU A 576 23.37 16.09 1.52
CA GLU A 576 24.40 16.45 2.49
C GLU A 576 25.38 15.28 2.73
N THR A 577 24.83 14.05 2.95
CA THR A 577 25.61 12.82 3.11
C THR A 577 26.49 12.49 1.91
N THR A 578 26.08 12.85 0.69
CA THR A 578 26.88 12.64 -0.53
C THR A 578 28.18 13.42 -0.46
N TYR A 579 28.10 14.68 -0.04
CA TYR A 579 29.26 15.57 0.07
C TYR A 579 30.15 15.18 1.24
N THR A 580 29.59 14.82 2.41
CA THR A 580 30.39 14.38 3.57
C THR A 580 31.19 13.12 3.25
N ILE A 581 30.62 12.12 2.54
CA ILE A 581 31.33 10.92 2.10
C ILE A 581 32.55 11.26 1.22
N LEU A 582 32.39 12.21 0.29
CA LEU A 582 33.48 12.59 -0.60
C LEU A 582 34.57 13.38 0.12
N ILE A 583 34.19 14.27 1.04
CA ILE A 583 35.15 15.03 1.86
C ILE A 583 35.99 14.08 2.71
N GLU A 584 35.34 13.16 3.43
CA GLU A 584 36.02 12.12 4.18
C GLU A 584 36.93 11.25 3.28
N GLY A 585 36.45 10.91 2.06
CA GLY A 585 37.24 10.17 1.07
C GLY A 585 38.51 10.91 0.63
N ILE A 586 38.41 12.22 0.37
CA ILE A 586 39.56 13.07 -0.01
C ILE A 586 40.55 13.13 1.14
N ALA A 587 40.08 13.29 2.38
CA ALA A 587 40.94 13.29 3.56
C ALA A 587 41.67 11.95 3.76
N TYR A 588 40.98 10.81 3.53
CA TYR A 588 41.62 9.48 3.60
C TYR A 588 42.72 9.24 2.56
N GLU A 589 42.72 9.97 1.48
CA GLU A 589 43.82 9.94 0.48
C GLU A 589 45.02 10.82 0.88
N GLY A 590 44.95 11.49 2.05
CA GLY A 590 46.02 12.33 2.58
C GLY A 590 45.92 13.79 2.14
N LEU A 591 44.80 14.22 1.61
CA LEU A 591 44.49 15.59 1.16
C LEU A 591 43.55 16.28 2.19
N ALA A 592 43.99 16.33 3.45
CA ALA A 592 43.14 16.82 4.54
C ALA A 592 42.91 18.35 4.44
N GLU A 593 43.88 19.11 3.98
CA GLU A 593 43.76 20.57 3.82
C GLU A 593 42.69 20.89 2.76
N GLU A 594 42.75 20.24 1.59
CA GLU A 594 41.76 20.40 0.53
C GLU A 594 40.36 19.93 0.92
N ALA A 595 40.28 18.86 1.73
CA ALA A 595 39.02 18.37 2.28
C ALA A 595 38.37 19.38 3.21
N LEU A 596 39.16 20.03 4.09
CA LEU A 596 38.69 21.08 5.02
C LEU A 596 38.30 22.36 4.27
N GLU A 597 39.05 22.75 3.24
CA GLU A 597 38.70 23.91 2.41
C GLU A 597 37.35 23.69 1.72
N LEU A 598 37.14 22.53 1.10
CA LEU A 598 35.89 22.15 0.46
C LEU A 598 34.73 22.09 1.46
N LEU A 599 34.96 21.56 2.67
CA LEU A 599 33.96 21.52 3.73
C LEU A 599 33.52 22.91 4.15
N ASN A 600 34.47 23.85 4.33
CA ASN A 600 34.17 25.24 4.68
C ASN A 600 33.40 25.94 3.56
N GLU A 601 33.75 25.71 2.30
CA GLU A 601 33.02 26.25 1.16
C GLU A 601 31.57 25.75 1.10
N LEU A 602 31.34 24.45 1.24
CA LEU A 602 30.01 23.84 1.23
C LEU A 602 29.16 24.27 2.45
N SER A 603 29.80 24.45 3.61
CA SER A 603 29.12 24.97 4.80
C SER A 603 28.74 26.44 4.66
N SER A 604 29.61 27.27 4.07
CA SER A 604 29.32 28.69 3.79
C SER A 604 28.16 28.88 2.80
N ARG A 605 28.00 27.93 1.86
CA ARG A 605 26.90 27.90 0.88
C ARG A 605 25.62 27.25 1.41
N GLY A 606 25.61 26.76 2.67
CA GLY A 606 24.46 26.12 3.29
C GLY A 606 24.12 24.73 2.75
N VAL A 607 25.04 24.09 2.02
CA VAL A 607 24.87 22.73 1.47
C VAL A 607 25.07 21.68 2.55
N VAL A 608 26.01 21.92 3.46
CA VAL A 608 26.30 21.11 4.64
C VAL A 608 25.98 21.92 5.88
N LYS A 609 25.29 21.32 6.85
CA LYS A 609 24.96 21.99 8.12
C LYS A 609 26.21 22.18 8.98
N LYS A 610 26.28 23.28 9.72
CA LYS A 610 27.41 23.56 10.61
C LYS A 610 27.68 22.43 11.61
N SER A 611 26.64 21.82 12.20
CA SER A 611 26.79 20.69 13.11
C SER A 611 27.40 19.44 12.46
N SER A 612 27.05 19.17 11.20
CA SER A 612 27.61 18.07 10.41
C SER A 612 29.03 18.39 9.97
N ALA A 613 29.31 19.66 9.63
CA ALA A 613 30.64 20.13 9.26
C ALA A 613 31.64 20.01 10.43
N GLU A 614 31.23 20.35 11.65
CA GLU A 614 32.06 20.18 12.86
C GLU A 614 32.38 18.69 13.11
N GLN A 615 31.42 17.78 12.92
CA GLN A 615 31.67 16.33 13.07
C GLN A 615 32.63 15.79 12.01
N VAL A 616 32.51 16.23 10.76
CA VAL A 616 33.39 15.82 9.66
C VAL A 616 34.78 16.40 9.85
N ALA A 617 34.91 17.66 10.29
CA ALA A 617 36.21 18.29 10.57
C ALA A 617 37.01 17.57 11.67
N VAL A 618 36.33 16.93 12.63
CA VAL A 618 37.01 16.09 13.66
C VAL A 618 37.53 14.78 13.08
N ASN A 619 36.88 14.27 12.02
CA ASN A 619 37.25 13.00 11.36
C ASN A 619 38.31 13.19 10.26
N VAL A 620 38.47 14.39 9.74
CA VAL A 620 39.47 14.81 8.76
C VAL A 620 40.78 15.23 9.43
#